data_c957e6f7e3d6addf8124d9f01dbe22ce
#
_entry.id   c957e6f7e3d6addf8124d9f01dbe22ce
#
_cell.length_a   1.000
_cell.length_b   1.000
_cell.length_c   1.000
_cell.angle_alpha   90.00
_cell.angle_beta   90.00
_cell.angle_gamma   90.00
#
_symmetry.space_group_name_H-M   'P 1'
#
loop_
_entity.id
_entity.type
_entity.pdbx_description
1 polymer ?
#
loop_
_entity_poly.entity_id
_entity_poly.type
_entity_poly.pdbx_seq_one_letter_code
_entity_poly.pdbx_strand_id
1 'polypeptide(L)' 'MATTLVDLGDQLIAQLVTDASPHLERVRLIDSTTSKNMSMKPDEARVLAKAILAQWPDGEG' A
#
# COMPACT_ATOMS: atom_id res chain seq x y z
N MET A 1 -7.14 -17.44 0.31
CA MET A 1 -6.50 -16.17 -0.10
C MET A 1 -6.99 -15.06 0.81
N ALA A 2 -6.09 -14.32 1.40
CA ALA A 2 -6.43 -13.26 2.35
C ALA A 2 -6.15 -11.89 1.74
N THR A 3 -7.10 -11.00 1.85
CA THR A 3 -6.96 -9.63 1.35
C THR A 3 -7.33 -8.67 2.46
N THR A 4 -6.45 -7.70 2.69
CA THR A 4 -6.68 -6.64 3.67
C THR A 4 -6.84 -5.33 2.93
N LEU A 5 -7.87 -4.57 3.26
CA LEU A 5 -8.10 -3.25 2.69
C LEU A 5 -7.74 -2.19 3.73
N VAL A 6 -6.95 -1.23 3.32
CA VAL A 6 -6.53 -0.12 4.18
C VAL A 6 -7.02 1.17 3.56
N ASP A 7 -7.86 1.89 4.28
CA ASP A 7 -8.36 3.19 3.84
C ASP A 7 -7.28 4.24 4.14
N LEU A 8 -6.73 4.82 3.09
CA LEU A 8 -5.63 5.79 3.22
C LEU A 8 -6.12 7.24 3.26
N GLY A 9 -7.40 7.45 3.08
CA GLY A 9 -7.97 8.78 3.05
C GLY A 9 -9.24 8.80 2.24
N ASP A 10 -9.67 9.98 1.81
CA ASP A 10 -10.96 10.12 1.16
C ASP A 10 -11.06 9.37 -0.15
N GLN A 11 -9.95 9.19 -0.86
CA GLN A 11 -9.98 8.71 -2.23
C GLN A 11 -9.00 7.58 -2.50
N LEU A 12 -8.18 7.20 -1.54
CA LEU A 12 -7.18 6.18 -1.74
C LEU A 12 -7.41 4.98 -0.85
N ILE A 13 -7.31 3.82 -1.45
CA ILE A 13 -7.43 2.55 -0.74
C ILE A 13 -6.25 1.68 -1.14
N ALA A 14 -5.62 1.06 -0.15
CA ALA A 14 -4.58 0.07 -0.39
C ALA A 14 -5.17 -1.32 -0.21
N GLN A 15 -4.88 -2.20 -1.15
CA GLN A 15 -5.28 -3.60 -1.09
C GLN A 15 -4.04 -4.45 -0.92
N LEU A 16 -4.03 -5.26 0.13
CA LEU A 16 -2.89 -6.11 0.46
C LEU A 16 -3.33 -7.57 0.37
N VAL A 17 -2.67 -8.34 -0.49
CA VAL A 17 -2.91 -9.78 -0.58
C VAL A 17 -1.84 -10.46 0.24
N THR A 18 -2.24 -11.02 1.39
CA THR A 18 -1.30 -11.40 2.44
C THR A 18 -0.91 -12.87 2.47
N ASP A 19 -1.53 -13.69 1.66
CA ASP A 19 -1.30 -15.13 1.69
C ASP A 19 -0.48 -15.64 0.51
N ALA A 20 0.25 -14.75 -0.14
CA ALA A 20 0.92 -15.10 -1.38
C ALA A 20 2.40 -14.73 -1.33
N SER A 21 3.12 -15.18 -2.33
CA SER A 21 4.54 -14.93 -2.45
C SER A 21 4.83 -13.42 -2.48
N PRO A 22 5.83 -12.94 -1.72
CA PRO A 22 6.21 -11.53 -1.76
C PRO A 22 6.90 -11.14 -3.07
N HIS A 23 7.17 -12.08 -3.95
CA HIS A 23 7.77 -11.79 -5.25
C HIS A 23 6.74 -11.33 -6.28
N LEU A 24 5.45 -11.40 -5.95
CA LEU A 24 4.38 -10.97 -6.84
C LEU A 24 3.85 -9.61 -6.40
N GLU A 25 3.21 -8.92 -7.33
CA GLU A 25 2.63 -7.61 -7.05
C GLU A 25 1.38 -7.79 -6.19
N ARG A 26 1.56 -7.74 -4.88
CA ARG A 26 0.51 -8.00 -3.90
C ARG A 26 0.03 -6.76 -3.18
N VAL A 27 0.58 -5.60 -3.50
CA VAL A 27 0.14 -4.33 -2.95
C VAL A 27 -0.44 -3.52 -4.09
N ARG A 28 -1.70 -3.13 -3.96
CA ARG A 28 -2.37 -2.33 -4.97
C ARG A 28 -2.91 -1.07 -4.35
N LEU A 29 -2.61 0.06 -4.98
CA LEU A 29 -3.16 1.34 -4.59
C LEU A 29 -4.25 1.71 -5.58
N ILE A 30 -5.43 2.03 -5.07
CA ILE A 30 -6.61 2.31 -5.89
C ILE A 30 -7.09 3.72 -5.59
N ASP A 31 -7.24 4.53 -6.63
CA ASP A 31 -7.86 5.84 -6.54
C ASP A 31 -9.34 5.67 -6.87
N SER A 32 -10.21 5.87 -5.90
CA SER A 32 -11.63 5.63 -6.07
C SER A 32 -12.34 6.69 -6.92
N THR A 33 -11.73 7.86 -7.09
CA THR A 33 -12.36 8.91 -7.90
C THR A 33 -12.09 8.75 -9.39
N THR A 34 -10.89 8.28 -9.76
CA THR A 34 -10.51 8.15 -11.16
C THR A 34 -10.50 6.71 -11.64
N SER A 35 -10.71 5.76 -10.73
CA SER A 35 -10.63 4.32 -10.99
C SER A 35 -9.26 3.88 -11.47
N LYS A 36 -8.24 4.70 -11.27
CA LYS A 36 -6.87 4.33 -11.59
C LYS A 36 -6.28 3.52 -10.45
N ASN A 37 -5.42 2.60 -10.80
CA ASN A 37 -4.72 1.81 -9.79
C ASN A 37 -3.31 1.53 -10.25
N MET A 38 -2.47 1.17 -9.29
CA MET A 38 -1.13 0.72 -9.56
C MET A 38 -0.79 -0.40 -8.59
N SER A 39 0.08 -1.28 -9.02
CA SER A 39 0.49 -2.42 -8.20
C SER A 39 1.98 -2.37 -7.96
N MET A 40 2.40 -2.94 -6.84
CA MET A 40 3.81 -3.02 -6.51
C MET A 40 4.07 -4.27 -5.70
N LYS A 41 5.32 -4.71 -5.68
CA LYS A 41 5.71 -5.84 -4.84
C LYS A 41 5.81 -5.38 -3.39
N PRO A 42 5.58 -6.30 -2.42
CA PRO A 42 5.72 -5.93 -1.01
C PRO A 42 7.08 -5.33 -0.65
N ASP A 43 8.16 -5.82 -1.27
CA ASP A 43 9.49 -5.27 -1.02
C ASP A 43 9.59 -3.81 -1.46
N GLU A 44 9.01 -3.48 -2.61
CA GLU A 44 8.98 -2.10 -3.09
C GLU A 44 8.16 -1.22 -2.15
N ALA A 45 7.05 -1.73 -1.67
CA ALA A 45 6.20 -1.00 -0.73
C ALA A 45 6.94 -0.75 0.59
N ARG A 46 7.75 -1.70 1.04
CA ARG A 46 8.54 -1.53 2.25
C ARG A 46 9.58 -0.43 2.12
N VAL A 47 10.24 -0.36 0.97
CA VAL A 47 11.22 0.70 0.72
C VAL A 47 10.52 2.06 0.78
N LEU A 48 9.37 2.18 0.15
CA LEU A 48 8.59 3.41 0.20
C LEU A 48 8.15 3.75 1.62
N ALA A 49 7.68 2.78 2.37
CA ALA A 49 7.23 2.98 3.74
C ALA A 49 8.36 3.50 4.63
N LYS A 50 9.55 2.92 4.49
CA LYS A 50 10.71 3.39 5.25
C LYS A 50 11.08 4.81 4.91
N ALA A 51 11.04 5.17 3.63
CA ALA A 51 11.33 6.52 3.18
C ALA A 51 10.32 7.51 3.75
N ILE A 52 9.05 7.13 3.75
CA ILE A 52 7.99 7.98 4.31
C ILE A 52 8.20 8.20 5.80
N LEU A 53 8.48 7.14 6.54
CA LEU A 53 8.67 7.23 7.98
C LEU A 53 9.93 8.01 8.35
N ALA A 54 10.93 8.03 7.46
CA ALA A 54 12.12 8.84 7.68
C ALA A 54 11.81 10.34 7.57
N GLN A 55 10.89 10.71 6.69
CA GLN A 55 10.50 12.11 6.50
C GLN A 55 9.42 12.53 7.50
N TRP A 56 8.48 11.66 7.79
CA TRP A 56 7.36 11.92 8.71
C TRP A 56 7.26 10.77 9.70
N PRO A 57 8.06 10.82 10.80
CA PRO A 57 8.07 9.70 11.76
C PRO A 57 6.70 9.42 12.37
N ASP A 58 6.46 8.15 12.63
CA ASP A 58 5.24 7.73 13.29
C ASP A 58 5.15 8.37 14.69
N GLY A 59 3.98 8.86 15.04
CA GLY A 59 3.77 9.51 16.31
C GLY A 59 4.00 11.02 16.29
N GLU A 60 4.43 11.57 15.17
CA GLU A 60 4.51 13.02 15.01
C GLU A 60 3.10 13.59 14.92
N GLY A 61 2.79 14.40 15.84
CA GLY A 61 1.45 14.96 15.91
C GLY A 61 1.26 16.21 15.10
#